data_a61352239c6b6f32d6022a091e3322c7
#
_entry.id   a61352239c6b6f32d6022a091e3322c7
#
_cell.length_a   1.000
_cell.length_b   1.000
_cell.length_c   1.000
_cell.angle_alpha   90.00
_cell.angle_beta   90.00
_cell.angle_gamma   90.00
#
_symmetry.space_group_name_H-M   'P 1'
#
loop_
_entity.id
_entity.type
_entity.pdbx_description
1 polymer ?
#
loop_
_entity_poly.entity_id
_entity_poly.type
_entity_poly.pdbx_seq_one_letter_code
_entity_poly.pdbx_strand_id
1 'polypeptide(L)'
;MRKKLNPKFVLKTAPTVEPITLAEMKSFLRGPSSAEDADVTALITAARNYAEDYQNRPLITQTWELWLDDFPLRDCAPIRLKAGLQSVTSVKYYPDGGVETTFASSNYIVDSADYVGKIVLNENYQWPSEDLRAANGVCVEFICGYPIKDLGLITEDPAGNVPEMTKTALKIWVAYNFENRDGSDLPKAVNILLGLNRVNTL
;
A
#
# COMPACT_ATOMS: atom_id res chain seq x y z
N MET A 1 -23.67 -12.65 18.91
CA MET A 1 -23.98 -11.77 17.76
C MET A 1 -22.73 -11.74 16.89
N ARG A 2 -22.77 -12.07 15.57
CA ARG A 2 -21.57 -12.14 14.73
C ARG A 2 -21.06 -10.73 14.48
N LYS A 3 -19.83 -10.41 14.97
CA LYS A 3 -19.16 -9.15 14.63
C LYS A 3 -18.84 -9.19 13.13
N LYS A 4 -19.15 -8.11 12.43
CA LYS A 4 -18.82 -7.95 11.00
C LYS A 4 -17.33 -7.64 10.92
N LEU A 5 -16.55 -8.40 10.14
CA LEU A 5 -15.20 -8.00 9.79
C LEU A 5 -15.28 -6.61 9.14
N ASN A 6 -14.72 -5.62 9.80
CA ASN A 6 -14.71 -4.24 9.32
C ASN A 6 -13.24 -3.83 9.13
N PRO A 7 -12.64 -4.18 7.97
CA PRO A 7 -11.22 -3.94 7.74
C PRO A 7 -10.93 -2.45 7.63
N LYS A 8 -9.98 -1.97 8.43
CA LYS A 8 -9.48 -0.58 8.42
C LYS A 8 -8.00 -0.60 8.16
N PHE A 9 -7.56 0.01 7.07
CA PHE A 9 -6.15 0.16 6.75
C PHE A 9 -5.65 1.51 7.23
N VAL A 10 -4.60 1.51 8.04
CA VAL A 10 -3.95 2.71 8.58
C VAL A 10 -2.50 2.73 8.13
N LEU A 11 -2.06 3.82 7.51
CA LEU A 11 -0.66 4.02 7.16
C LEU A 11 0.14 4.29 8.45
N LYS A 12 1.09 3.42 8.76
CA LYS A 12 1.97 3.54 9.93
C LYS A 12 3.25 4.31 9.61
N THR A 13 3.89 3.94 8.52
CA THR A 13 5.12 4.59 8.05
C THR A 13 4.98 4.91 6.57
N ALA A 14 5.02 6.19 6.26
CA ALA A 14 5.00 6.69 4.90
C ALA A 14 6.27 6.31 4.13
N PRO A 15 6.25 6.29 2.79
CA PRO A 15 7.44 6.04 1.99
C PRO A 15 8.48 7.14 2.20
N THR A 16 9.75 6.76 2.18
CA THR A 16 10.89 7.69 2.36
C THR A 16 11.38 8.29 1.06
N VAL A 17 10.93 7.76 -0.08
CA VAL A 17 11.30 8.22 -1.43
C VAL A 17 10.06 8.31 -2.29
N GLU A 18 10.15 9.06 -3.38
CA GLU A 18 9.07 9.20 -4.37
C GLU A 18 9.36 8.34 -5.62
N PRO A 19 8.33 7.91 -6.37
CA PRO A 19 8.48 7.10 -7.60
C PRO A 19 9.25 7.81 -8.71
N ILE A 20 9.22 9.13 -8.71
CA ILE A 20 9.94 10.01 -9.64
C ILE A 20 10.68 11.08 -8.83
N THR A 21 11.91 11.36 -9.22
CA THR A 21 12.73 12.36 -8.54
C THR A 21 12.37 13.78 -9.00
N LEU A 22 12.69 14.77 -8.15
CA LEU A 22 12.58 16.17 -8.52
C LEU A 22 13.39 16.50 -9.79
N ALA A 23 14.60 15.93 -9.91
CA ALA A 23 15.48 16.15 -11.07
C ALA A 23 14.85 15.60 -12.37
N GLU A 24 14.28 14.38 -12.34
CA GLU A 24 13.55 13.82 -13.47
C GLU A 24 12.35 14.67 -13.85
N MET A 25 11.60 15.15 -12.85
CA MET A 25 10.42 15.98 -13.11
C MET A 25 10.80 17.34 -13.68
N LYS A 26 11.84 17.98 -13.17
CA LYS A 26 12.37 19.23 -13.72
C LYS A 26 12.83 19.07 -15.17
N SER A 27 13.47 17.97 -15.49
CA SER A 27 13.85 17.65 -16.87
C SER A 27 12.61 17.49 -17.77
N PHE A 28 11.57 16.85 -17.29
CA PHE A 28 10.31 16.64 -18.01
C PHE A 28 9.57 17.96 -18.26
N LEU A 29 9.54 18.87 -17.26
CA LEU A 29 8.96 20.22 -17.34
C LEU A 29 9.81 21.22 -18.14
N ARG A 30 10.96 20.82 -18.67
CA ARG A 30 11.90 21.67 -19.40
C ARG A 30 12.47 22.82 -18.59
N GLY A 31 12.79 22.57 -17.32
CA GLY A 31 13.59 23.44 -16.46
C GLY A 31 12.83 24.55 -15.75
N PRO A 32 11.85 24.23 -14.88
CA PRO A 32 11.32 25.20 -13.96
C PRO A 32 12.42 25.76 -13.04
N SER A 33 12.23 26.98 -12.57
CA SER A 33 13.21 27.63 -11.70
C SER A 33 13.36 26.89 -10.36
N SER A 34 14.46 27.07 -9.66
CA SER A 34 14.64 26.51 -8.32
C SER A 34 13.67 27.08 -7.29
N ALA A 35 13.08 28.23 -7.54
CA ALA A 35 12.03 28.80 -6.69
C ALA A 35 10.73 27.95 -6.67
N GLU A 36 10.53 27.11 -7.69
CA GLU A 36 9.35 26.26 -7.84
C GLU A 36 9.57 24.82 -7.33
N ASP A 37 10.77 24.50 -6.82
CA ASP A 37 11.15 23.14 -6.40
C ASP A 37 10.21 22.59 -5.31
N ALA A 38 9.77 23.43 -4.37
CA ALA A 38 8.85 23.03 -3.31
C ALA A 38 7.47 22.66 -3.87
N ASP A 39 6.94 23.44 -4.81
CA ASP A 39 5.66 23.19 -5.46
C ASP A 39 5.71 21.89 -6.28
N VAL A 40 6.77 21.71 -7.07
CA VAL A 40 6.97 20.49 -7.86
C VAL A 40 7.08 19.26 -6.95
N THR A 41 7.80 19.35 -5.83
CA THR A 41 7.92 18.24 -4.86
C THR A 41 6.57 17.90 -4.24
N ALA A 42 5.78 18.90 -3.87
CA ALA A 42 4.42 18.69 -3.35
C ALA A 42 3.51 18.00 -4.39
N LEU A 43 3.60 18.41 -5.66
CA LEU A 43 2.85 17.80 -6.76
C LEU A 43 3.29 16.35 -7.03
N ILE A 44 4.58 16.02 -6.90
CA ILE A 44 5.06 14.63 -7.02
C ILE A 44 4.42 13.76 -5.94
N THR A 45 4.42 14.20 -4.70
CA THR A 45 3.77 13.48 -3.59
C THR A 45 2.26 13.34 -3.81
N ALA A 46 1.58 14.39 -4.27
CA ALA A 46 0.15 14.33 -4.60
C ALA A 46 -0.15 13.36 -5.74
N ALA A 47 0.68 13.35 -6.80
CA ALA A 47 0.56 12.43 -7.91
C ALA A 47 0.72 10.97 -7.46
N ARG A 48 1.70 10.69 -6.56
CA ARG A 48 1.86 9.35 -5.97
C ARG A 48 0.60 8.93 -5.23
N ASN A 49 0.10 9.77 -4.34
CA ASN A 49 -1.13 9.46 -3.58
C ASN A 49 -2.31 9.18 -4.52
N TYR A 50 -2.50 10.02 -5.56
CA TYR A 50 -3.54 9.80 -6.56
C TYR A 50 -3.38 8.46 -7.28
N ALA A 51 -2.17 8.10 -7.69
CA ALA A 51 -1.92 6.86 -8.40
C ALA A 51 -2.11 5.63 -7.49
N GLU A 52 -1.68 5.69 -6.22
CA GLU A 52 -1.86 4.62 -5.24
C GLU A 52 -3.35 4.36 -4.97
N ASP A 53 -4.14 5.42 -4.81
CA ASP A 53 -5.59 5.31 -4.64
C ASP A 53 -6.28 4.75 -5.90
N TYR A 54 -5.88 5.24 -7.07
CA TYR A 54 -6.45 4.77 -8.34
C TYR A 54 -6.13 3.31 -8.63
N GLN A 55 -4.89 2.88 -8.34
CA GLN A 55 -4.42 1.51 -8.57
C GLN A 55 -4.78 0.54 -7.45
N ASN A 56 -5.31 1.00 -6.31
CA ASN A 56 -5.49 0.21 -5.08
C ASN A 56 -4.18 -0.47 -4.63
N ARG A 57 -3.06 0.18 -4.82
CA ARG A 57 -1.73 -0.41 -4.60
C ARG A 57 -0.73 0.64 -4.16
N PRO A 58 0.01 0.43 -3.07
CA PRO A 58 1.19 1.23 -2.74
C PRO A 58 2.26 1.10 -3.81
N LEU A 59 2.84 2.22 -4.23
CA LEU A 59 3.90 2.24 -5.25
C LEU A 59 5.29 2.04 -4.64
N ILE A 60 5.54 2.64 -3.49
CA ILE A 60 6.81 2.56 -2.77
C ILE A 60 6.59 1.78 -1.49
N THR A 61 7.64 1.16 -0.99
CA THR A 61 7.60 0.41 0.27
C THR A 61 7.09 1.28 1.42
N GLN A 62 6.04 0.81 2.08
CA GLN A 62 5.31 1.48 3.17
C GLN A 62 4.94 0.45 4.23
N THR A 63 4.83 0.88 5.47
CA THR A 63 4.30 0.03 6.54
C THR A 63 2.86 0.42 6.84
N TRP A 64 2.01 -0.59 6.88
CA TRP A 64 0.57 -0.45 7.12
C TRP A 64 0.14 -1.31 8.29
N GLU A 65 -0.93 -0.89 8.93
CA GLU A 65 -1.69 -1.68 9.89
C GLU A 65 -3.09 -1.96 9.34
N LEU A 66 -3.46 -3.25 9.34
CA LEU A 66 -4.84 -3.66 9.15
C LEU A 66 -5.47 -3.91 10.52
N TRP A 67 -6.52 -3.16 10.82
CA TRP A 67 -7.32 -3.35 12.02
C TRP A 67 -8.63 -4.05 11.68
N LEU A 68 -8.94 -5.11 12.43
CA LEU A 68 -10.19 -5.85 12.37
C LEU A 68 -10.85 -5.86 13.76
N ASP A 69 -12.16 -5.95 13.78
CA ASP A 69 -12.89 -6.05 15.04
C ASP A 69 -12.83 -7.47 15.64
N ASP A 70 -12.60 -8.49 14.78
CA ASP A 70 -12.50 -9.89 15.19
C ASP A 70 -11.66 -10.68 14.16
N PHE A 71 -11.26 -11.92 14.49
CA PHE A 71 -10.68 -12.85 13.54
C PHE A 71 -11.76 -13.36 12.56
N PRO A 72 -11.37 -13.84 11.35
CA PRO A 72 -12.30 -14.48 10.44
C PRO A 72 -12.96 -15.69 11.10
N LEU A 73 -14.28 -15.69 11.18
CA LEU A 73 -15.08 -16.71 11.91
C LEU A 73 -15.24 -18.04 11.15
N ARG A 74 -14.79 -18.14 9.92
CA ARG A 74 -14.82 -19.40 9.18
C ARG A 74 -13.45 -20.04 9.23
N ASP A 75 -13.42 -21.30 9.62
CA ASP A 75 -12.23 -22.15 9.53
C ASP A 75 -11.52 -21.87 8.21
N CYS A 76 -10.29 -21.39 8.30
CA CYS A 76 -9.42 -21.11 7.16
C CYS A 76 -9.75 -19.89 6.28
N ALA A 77 -10.66 -18.98 6.65
CA ALA A 77 -10.82 -17.75 5.87
C ALA A 77 -9.54 -16.88 6.00
N PRO A 78 -8.92 -16.51 4.87
CA PRO A 78 -7.68 -15.73 4.89
C PRO A 78 -7.95 -14.30 5.32
N ILE A 79 -6.98 -13.70 6.02
CA ILE A 79 -6.92 -12.24 6.22
C ILE A 79 -6.28 -11.63 4.98
N ARG A 80 -7.06 -10.87 4.20
CA ARG A 80 -6.57 -10.19 3.01
C ARG A 80 -5.89 -8.87 3.38
N LEU A 81 -4.75 -8.60 2.76
CA LEU A 81 -3.94 -7.41 2.96
C LEU A 81 -3.97 -6.53 1.70
N LYS A 82 -3.14 -5.48 1.67
CA LYS A 82 -3.00 -4.67 0.47
C LYS A 82 -2.21 -5.38 -0.63
N ALA A 83 -2.39 -4.92 -1.86
CA ALA A 83 -1.61 -5.40 -2.99
C ALA A 83 -0.12 -5.06 -2.85
N GLY A 84 0.73 -5.93 -3.42
CA GLY A 84 2.18 -5.77 -3.33
C GLY A 84 2.73 -6.07 -1.94
N LEU A 85 2.14 -7.05 -1.23
CA LEU A 85 2.64 -7.50 0.07
C LEU A 85 4.08 -8.00 -0.05
N GLN A 86 4.97 -7.44 0.78
CA GLN A 86 6.37 -7.88 0.87
C GLN A 86 6.57 -8.79 2.07
N SER A 87 6.06 -8.41 3.23
CA SER A 87 6.17 -9.17 4.47
C SER A 87 5.10 -8.79 5.49
N VAL A 88 4.86 -9.68 6.44
CA VAL A 88 4.05 -9.43 7.64
C VAL A 88 5.00 -9.33 8.84
N THR A 89 4.95 -8.21 9.54
CA THR A 89 5.79 -7.95 10.71
C THR A 89 5.23 -8.64 11.93
N SER A 90 3.92 -8.51 12.18
CA SER A 90 3.26 -9.13 13.33
C SER A 90 1.75 -9.26 13.12
N VAL A 91 1.17 -10.27 13.77
CA VAL A 91 -0.28 -10.40 13.96
C VAL A 91 -0.52 -10.35 15.46
N LYS A 92 -1.27 -9.35 15.90
CA LYS A 92 -1.56 -9.10 17.30
C LYS A 92 -3.06 -9.11 17.53
N TYR A 93 -3.48 -9.49 18.74
CA TYR A 93 -4.88 -9.40 19.13
C TYR A 93 -5.03 -8.91 20.58
N TYR A 94 -6.19 -8.40 20.87
CA TYR A 94 -6.50 -7.71 22.13
C TYR A 94 -7.71 -8.38 22.77
N PRO A 95 -7.51 -9.31 23.72
CA PRO A 95 -8.58 -9.93 24.49
C PRO A 95 -9.38 -8.87 25.28
N ASP A 96 -10.65 -9.16 25.56
CA ASP A 96 -11.49 -8.27 26.36
C ASP A 96 -10.95 -8.21 27.81
N GLY A 97 -10.59 -6.99 28.24
CA GLY A 97 -9.94 -6.76 29.55
C GLY A 97 -8.51 -7.32 29.68
N GLY A 98 -7.93 -7.86 28.61
CA GLY A 98 -6.60 -8.47 28.59
C GLY A 98 -5.50 -7.59 28.01
N VAL A 99 -4.28 -8.15 27.99
CA VAL A 99 -3.07 -7.53 27.46
C VAL A 99 -2.92 -7.90 25.98
N GLU A 100 -2.32 -6.99 25.18
CA GLU A 100 -1.91 -7.27 23.81
C GLU A 100 -1.16 -8.60 23.71
N THR A 101 -1.62 -9.48 22.85
CA THR A 101 -1.02 -10.78 22.63
C THR A 101 -0.60 -10.93 21.18
N THR A 102 0.60 -11.47 20.95
CA THR A 102 1.10 -11.75 19.60
C THR A 102 0.72 -13.16 19.16
N PHE A 103 0.07 -13.28 18.01
CA PHE A 103 -0.18 -14.57 17.38
C PHE A 103 1.10 -15.04 16.66
N ALA A 104 1.63 -16.18 17.08
CA ALA A 104 2.94 -16.65 16.63
C ALA A 104 2.98 -16.88 15.11
N SER A 105 4.08 -16.45 14.48
CA SER A 105 4.26 -16.57 13.04
C SER A 105 4.33 -18.01 12.53
N SER A 106 4.62 -18.97 13.42
CA SER A 106 4.55 -20.43 13.13
C SER A 106 3.13 -20.92 12.84
N ASN A 107 2.10 -20.19 13.27
CA ASN A 107 0.72 -20.61 13.18
C ASN A 107 0.05 -20.21 11.86
N TYR A 108 0.73 -19.44 11.01
CA TYR A 108 0.19 -18.95 9.75
C TYR A 108 1.25 -18.90 8.64
N ILE A 109 0.77 -18.90 7.41
CA ILE A 109 1.57 -18.71 6.20
C ILE A 109 1.23 -17.35 5.63
N VAL A 110 2.27 -16.60 5.22
CA VAL A 110 2.13 -15.35 4.47
C VAL A 110 2.20 -15.69 2.98
N ASP A 111 1.11 -15.52 2.28
CA ASP A 111 1.05 -15.66 0.82
C ASP A 111 1.19 -14.28 0.19
N SER A 112 2.39 -14.01 -0.32
CA SER A 112 2.74 -12.78 -1.06
C SER A 112 2.84 -12.99 -2.57
N ALA A 113 2.56 -14.20 -3.06
CA ALA A 113 2.67 -14.53 -4.48
C ALA A 113 1.46 -14.02 -5.29
N ASP A 114 0.33 -13.79 -4.64
CA ASP A 114 -0.87 -13.26 -5.27
C ASP A 114 -0.78 -11.71 -5.35
N TYR A 115 -1.54 -11.11 -6.28
CA TYR A 115 -1.67 -9.64 -6.39
C TYR A 115 -2.12 -9.01 -5.08
N VAL A 116 -3.04 -9.63 -4.36
CA VAL A 116 -3.50 -9.24 -3.03
C VAL A 116 -2.94 -10.21 -2.02
N GLY A 117 -1.96 -9.78 -1.25
CA GLY A 117 -1.36 -10.61 -0.23
C GLY A 117 -2.37 -11.05 0.84
N LYS A 118 -2.14 -12.20 1.44
CA LYS A 118 -3.02 -12.75 2.46
C LYS A 118 -2.26 -13.55 3.50
N ILE A 119 -2.87 -13.65 4.67
CA ILE A 119 -2.42 -14.54 5.74
C ILE A 119 -3.39 -15.72 5.80
N VAL A 120 -2.84 -16.94 5.77
CA VAL A 120 -3.60 -18.20 5.84
C VAL A 120 -3.11 -18.97 7.04
N LEU A 121 -4.01 -19.61 7.79
CA LEU A 121 -3.62 -20.50 8.88
C LEU A 121 -2.81 -21.69 8.38
N ASN A 122 -1.82 -22.08 9.14
CA ASN A 122 -1.12 -23.34 8.93
C ASN A 122 -2.06 -24.53 9.23
N GLU A 123 -1.73 -25.70 8.68
CA GLU A 123 -2.47 -26.93 8.97
C GLU A 123 -2.53 -27.17 10.49
N ASN A 124 -3.69 -27.59 10.97
CA ASN A 124 -3.98 -27.89 12.38
C ASN A 124 -3.95 -26.67 13.34
N TYR A 125 -3.85 -25.43 12.83
CA TYR A 125 -3.99 -24.23 13.64
C TYR A 125 -5.35 -23.57 13.44
N GLN A 126 -5.79 -22.84 14.47
CA GLN A 126 -7.02 -22.08 14.47
C GLN A 126 -6.75 -20.66 14.93
N TRP A 127 -7.60 -19.73 14.51
CA TRP A 127 -7.58 -18.37 15.07
C TRP A 127 -7.94 -18.44 16.55
N PRO A 128 -7.38 -17.55 17.40
CA PRO A 128 -7.77 -17.44 18.79
C PRO A 128 -9.28 -17.33 18.94
N SER A 129 -9.83 -18.13 19.86
CA SER A 129 -11.29 -18.16 20.15
C SER A 129 -11.69 -17.31 21.34
N GLU A 130 -10.78 -16.55 21.91
CA GLU A 130 -11.00 -15.63 23.02
C GLU A 130 -11.92 -14.48 22.61
N ASP A 131 -12.72 -14.00 23.56
CA ASP A 131 -13.50 -12.79 23.35
C ASP A 131 -12.57 -11.58 23.23
N LEU A 132 -12.65 -10.88 22.10
CA LEU A 132 -11.84 -9.71 21.85
C LEU A 132 -12.60 -8.42 22.22
N ARG A 133 -11.84 -7.37 22.53
CA ARG A 133 -12.41 -6.04 22.78
C ARG A 133 -13.38 -5.63 21.68
N ALA A 134 -14.31 -4.74 21.99
CA ALA A 134 -15.48 -4.44 21.14
C ALA A 134 -15.09 -3.90 19.74
N ALA A 135 -13.96 -3.21 19.61
CA ALA A 135 -13.48 -2.65 18.36
C ALA A 135 -11.96 -2.80 18.26
N ASN A 136 -11.45 -2.96 17.03
CA ASN A 136 -10.02 -3.11 16.73
C ASN A 136 -9.38 -4.26 17.54
N GLY A 137 -10.07 -5.40 17.60
CA GLY A 137 -9.62 -6.57 18.35
C GLY A 137 -8.41 -7.28 17.77
N VAL A 138 -8.13 -7.09 16.46
CA VAL A 138 -6.96 -7.67 15.77
C VAL A 138 -6.20 -6.58 15.04
N CYS A 139 -4.88 -6.61 15.10
CA CYS A 139 -3.97 -5.74 14.37
C CYS A 139 -2.96 -6.58 13.59
N VAL A 140 -2.87 -6.37 12.27
CA VAL A 140 -1.84 -6.95 11.42
C VAL A 140 -0.94 -5.84 10.92
N GLU A 141 0.33 -5.87 11.31
CA GLU A 141 1.36 -4.96 10.80
C GLU A 141 2.09 -5.62 9.64
N PHE A 142 2.17 -4.92 8.50
CA PHE A 142 2.76 -5.48 7.28
C PHE A 142 3.42 -4.40 6.42
N ILE A 143 4.31 -4.84 5.54
CA ILE A 143 5.04 -4.00 4.59
C ILE A 143 4.53 -4.34 3.19
N CYS A 144 4.23 -3.31 2.40
CA CYS A 144 3.78 -3.46 1.02
C CYS A 144 4.29 -2.32 0.13
N GLY A 145 4.23 -2.54 -1.18
CA GLY A 145 4.75 -1.69 -2.23
C GLY A 145 5.40 -2.52 -3.33
N TYR A 146 5.91 -1.91 -4.39
CA TYR A 146 6.72 -2.63 -5.35
C TYR A 146 8.04 -3.05 -4.67
N PRO A 147 8.40 -4.35 -4.66
CA PRO A 147 9.59 -4.82 -3.96
C PRO A 147 10.85 -4.34 -4.66
N ILE A 148 11.89 -4.12 -3.86
CA ILE A 148 13.24 -3.78 -4.36
C ILE A 148 13.86 -4.96 -5.12
N LYS A 149 13.27 -6.18 -5.03
CA LYS A 149 13.81 -7.41 -5.57
C LYS A 149 12.79 -8.14 -6.42
N ASP A 150 12.83 -8.04 -7.74
CA ASP A 150 12.21 -9.11 -8.54
C ASP A 150 12.74 -9.32 -9.95
N LEU A 151 13.82 -8.67 -10.36
CA LEU A 151 14.39 -8.90 -11.70
C LEU A 151 15.92 -9.12 -11.71
N GLY A 152 16.52 -9.53 -10.59
CA GLY A 152 17.98 -9.75 -10.55
C GLY A 152 18.82 -8.47 -10.74
N LEU A 153 18.20 -7.34 -10.89
CA LEU A 153 18.78 -6.01 -10.89
C LEU A 153 18.71 -5.47 -9.47
N ILE A 154 19.80 -5.64 -8.73
CA ILE A 154 20.00 -4.98 -7.45
C ILE A 154 20.24 -3.50 -7.74
N THR A 155 19.19 -2.75 -8.00
CA THR A 155 19.23 -1.32 -7.82
C THR A 155 18.72 -1.05 -6.42
N GLU A 156 19.55 -0.46 -5.57
CA GLU A 156 19.17 0.02 -4.24
C GLU A 156 18.12 1.16 -4.30
N ASP A 157 17.62 1.45 -5.48
CA ASP A 157 16.61 2.48 -5.72
C ASP A 157 15.21 1.90 -5.47
N PRO A 158 14.53 2.29 -4.37
CA PRO A 158 13.16 1.86 -4.08
C PRO A 158 12.16 2.25 -5.16
N ALA A 159 12.46 3.27 -5.96
CA ALA A 159 11.65 3.72 -7.07
C ALA A 159 11.87 2.89 -8.34
N GLY A 160 12.98 2.13 -8.42
CA GLY A 160 13.39 1.41 -9.63
C GLY A 160 12.40 0.37 -10.13
N ASN A 161 11.59 -0.19 -9.25
CA ASN A 161 10.61 -1.25 -9.58
C ASN A 161 9.20 -0.76 -9.89
N VAL A 162 8.94 0.54 -9.78
CA VAL A 162 7.66 1.11 -10.21
C VAL A 162 7.61 1.07 -11.74
N PRO A 163 6.56 0.48 -12.36
CA PRO A 163 6.47 0.37 -13.81
C PRO A 163 6.60 1.72 -14.52
N GLU A 164 7.37 1.78 -15.60
CA GLU A 164 7.61 3.01 -16.34
C GLU A 164 6.33 3.66 -16.88
N MET A 165 5.31 2.87 -17.17
CA MET A 165 3.98 3.38 -17.55
C MET A 165 3.35 4.18 -16.40
N THR A 166 3.49 3.69 -15.16
CA THR A 166 3.02 4.41 -13.95
C THR A 166 3.84 5.68 -13.75
N LYS A 167 5.17 5.64 -13.85
CA LYS A 167 6.03 6.83 -13.77
C LYS A 167 5.67 7.87 -14.83
N THR A 168 5.38 7.42 -16.06
CA THR A 168 4.94 8.30 -17.15
C THR A 168 3.60 8.97 -16.79
N ALA A 169 2.64 8.22 -16.26
CA ALA A 169 1.37 8.78 -15.81
C ALA A 169 1.55 9.84 -14.72
N LEU A 170 2.45 9.57 -13.74
CA LEU A 170 2.79 10.54 -12.69
C LEU A 170 3.40 11.82 -13.28
N LYS A 171 4.34 11.71 -14.23
CA LYS A 171 4.94 12.88 -14.89
C LYS A 171 3.90 13.72 -15.63
N ILE A 172 2.97 13.08 -16.34
CA ILE A 172 1.87 13.77 -17.02
C ILE A 172 0.94 14.44 -16.00
N TRP A 173 0.63 13.76 -14.90
CA TRP A 173 -0.22 14.29 -13.83
C TRP A 173 0.41 15.55 -13.21
N VAL A 174 1.70 15.49 -12.86
CA VAL A 174 2.43 16.62 -12.27
C VAL A 174 2.50 17.79 -13.25
N ALA A 175 2.89 17.54 -14.52
CA ALA A 175 3.00 18.59 -15.53
C ALA A 175 1.67 19.31 -15.74
N TYR A 176 0.59 18.54 -15.83
CA TYR A 176 -0.74 19.09 -16.01
C TYR A 176 -1.15 20.02 -14.86
N ASN A 177 -0.99 19.55 -13.61
CA ASN A 177 -1.37 20.34 -12.42
C ASN A 177 -0.40 21.51 -12.14
N PHE A 178 0.84 21.43 -12.60
CA PHE A 178 1.79 22.52 -12.52
C PHE A 178 1.38 23.69 -13.42
N GLU A 179 0.89 23.38 -14.64
CA GLU A 179 0.45 24.39 -15.60
C GLU A 179 -0.99 24.89 -15.35
N ASN A 180 -1.88 23.98 -14.87
CA ASN A 180 -3.30 24.23 -14.68
C ASN A 180 -3.67 24.24 -13.19
N ARG A 181 -3.61 25.39 -12.56
CA ARG A 181 -3.90 25.56 -11.12
C ARG A 181 -5.40 25.72 -10.82
N ASP A 182 -6.23 25.70 -11.83
CA ASP A 182 -7.69 25.92 -11.73
C ASP A 182 -8.53 24.69 -11.42
N GLY A 183 -7.89 23.51 -11.31
CA GLY A 183 -8.58 22.25 -11.00
C GLY A 183 -9.35 21.65 -12.18
N SER A 184 -8.98 22.01 -13.41
CA SER A 184 -9.56 21.45 -14.64
C SER A 184 -9.37 19.92 -14.74
N ASP A 185 -10.12 19.28 -15.63
CA ASP A 185 -10.13 17.82 -15.79
C ASP A 185 -8.78 17.25 -16.22
N LEU A 186 -8.29 16.27 -15.49
CA LEU A 186 -7.04 15.56 -15.81
C LEU A 186 -7.06 14.94 -17.21
N PRO A 187 -5.92 14.92 -17.93
CA PRO A 187 -5.80 14.23 -19.20
C PRO A 187 -6.20 12.76 -19.08
N LYS A 188 -7.07 12.29 -19.97
CA LYS A 188 -7.54 10.89 -19.99
C LYS A 188 -6.37 9.87 -20.03
N ALA A 189 -5.25 10.25 -20.61
CA ALA A 189 -4.04 9.43 -20.70
C ALA A 189 -3.54 9.00 -19.31
N VAL A 190 -3.66 9.84 -18.27
CA VAL A 190 -3.24 9.50 -16.89
C VAL A 190 -4.01 8.26 -16.40
N ASN A 191 -5.34 8.30 -16.47
CA ASN A 191 -6.17 7.20 -16.00
C ASN A 191 -6.03 5.93 -16.83
N ILE A 192 -5.80 6.07 -18.15
CA ILE A 192 -5.54 4.93 -19.04
C ILE A 192 -4.24 4.22 -18.62
N LEU A 193 -3.15 4.97 -18.46
CA LEU A 193 -1.85 4.41 -18.08
C LEU A 193 -1.88 3.80 -16.66
N LEU A 194 -2.49 4.47 -15.70
CA LEU A 194 -2.64 3.93 -14.35
C LEU A 194 -3.55 2.69 -14.31
N GLY A 195 -4.55 2.63 -15.17
CA GLY A 195 -5.48 1.50 -15.28
C GLY A 195 -4.83 0.18 -15.63
N LEU A 196 -3.69 0.20 -16.34
CA LEU A 196 -2.97 -1.01 -16.76
C LEU A 196 -2.41 -1.83 -15.58
N ASN A 197 -2.12 -1.18 -14.46
CA ASN A 197 -1.58 -1.81 -13.26
C ASN A 197 -2.57 -1.76 -12.07
N ARG A 198 -3.83 -1.48 -12.33
CA ARG A 198 -4.86 -1.40 -11.29
C ARG A 198 -5.19 -2.78 -10.75
N VAL A 199 -5.19 -2.91 -9.43
CA VAL A 199 -5.61 -4.13 -8.75
C VAL A 199 -7.10 -4.04 -8.46
N ASN A 200 -7.88 -4.91 -9.08
CA ASN A 200 -9.29 -5.04 -8.79
C ASN A 200 -9.42 -5.98 -7.58
N THR A 201 -9.73 -5.44 -6.43
CA THR A 201 -10.13 -6.24 -5.27
C THR A 201 -11.59 -6.67 -5.48
N LEU A 202 -11.79 -7.96 -5.67
CA LEU A 202 -13.11 -8.60 -5.64
C LEU A 202 -13.61 -8.71 -4.21
#